data_be54618eb6d4b5b46f37cce471b37400
#
_entry.id   be54618eb6d4b5b46f37cce471b37400
#
_cell.length_a   1.000
_cell.length_b   1.000
_cell.length_c   1.000
_cell.angle_alpha   90.00
_cell.angle_beta   90.00
_cell.angle_gamma   90.00
#
_symmetry.space_group_name_H-M   'P 1'
#
loop_
_entity.id
_entity.type
_entity.pdbx_description
1 polymer ?
#
loop_
_entity_poly.entity_id
_entity_poly.type
_entity_poly.pdbx_seq_one_letter_code
_entity_poly.pdbx_strand_id
1 'polypeptide(L)'
;RKKSVDFSKIYYKPSGEYFLINKRDQAKYKKIKDFAGKTVGAQTGSIQYSLIQKQMKQSKVKGLGKINNLVLALKSNKISGIVMEEMTAKAYQQNDNSLMAVRSDLREQQAGNAVAIAKGQNDLVAAVNKTINRVEQKDLINKKYLPEAAKYMKTAQKTNTMTKYIPYFIKGVGYTIVITIFSVLIGIILGMLLALMRLSKNKLLHWIAVCYIEFIRGTPQMVQILFVYFGVGALISNLSAVVAGIIAIGLNSGAYVAEDIRSGIASVAKGQTEAARSLGLSQAKAYRYVIIPQALKNIWPALGNEFITLLKDSSLVSVIGVTELMYQTELIQTSTYRGVLPLFIAMIIYFIMTFTLTRLLNYFERRMKHND
;
A
#
# COMPACT_ATOMS: atom_id res chain seq x y z
N ARG A 1 18.51 -19.63 1.38
CA ARG A 1 18.30 -18.74 2.55
C ARG A 1 19.48 -18.80 3.55
N LYS A 2 20.09 -19.97 3.82
CA LYS A 2 21.27 -20.08 4.72
C LYS A 2 22.54 -19.37 4.22
N LYS A 3 22.60 -18.91 2.97
CA LYS A 3 23.78 -18.21 2.43
C LYS A 3 23.87 -16.74 2.85
N SER A 4 22.76 -16.11 3.19
CA SER A 4 22.66 -14.66 3.48
C SER A 4 22.29 -14.29 4.92
N VAL A 5 21.87 -15.26 5.73
CA VAL A 5 21.48 -15.04 7.14
C VAL A 5 21.95 -16.19 8.02
N ASP A 6 22.20 -15.89 9.30
CA ASP A 6 22.39 -16.85 10.37
C ASP A 6 21.08 -16.98 11.16
N PHE A 7 20.84 -18.14 11.77
CA PHE A 7 19.63 -18.42 12.53
C PHE A 7 19.98 -18.70 13.99
N SER A 8 19.12 -18.22 14.88
CA SER A 8 19.15 -18.62 16.29
C SER A 8 18.73 -20.08 16.45
N LYS A 9 18.76 -20.58 17.69
CA LYS A 9 18.03 -21.78 18.10
C LYS A 9 16.53 -21.60 17.84
N ILE A 10 15.83 -22.72 17.66
CA ILE A 10 14.36 -22.71 17.54
C ILE A 10 13.80 -22.36 18.92
N TYR A 11 12.95 -21.33 18.96
CA TYR A 11 12.32 -20.89 20.22
C TYR A 11 10.85 -21.29 20.35
N TYR A 12 10.20 -21.68 19.25
CA TYR A 12 8.81 -22.11 19.23
C TYR A 12 8.56 -23.15 18.14
N LYS A 13 7.85 -24.21 18.48
CA LYS A 13 7.36 -25.22 17.53
C LYS A 13 5.85 -25.13 17.48
N PRO A 14 5.25 -24.71 16.34
CA PRO A 14 3.80 -24.71 16.16
C PRO A 14 3.22 -26.10 16.35
N SER A 15 2.02 -26.21 16.92
CA SER A 15 1.34 -27.49 17.14
C SER A 15 0.68 -28.07 15.88
N GLY A 16 0.77 -27.38 14.74
CA GLY A 16 0.28 -27.81 13.43
C GLY A 16 -0.51 -26.72 12.70
N GLU A 17 -0.93 -27.07 11.49
CA GLU A 17 -1.72 -26.21 10.64
C GLU A 17 -3.22 -26.38 10.93
N TYR A 18 -3.96 -25.32 10.78
CA TYR A 18 -5.40 -25.26 10.97
C TYR A 18 -6.10 -24.76 9.72
N PHE A 19 -7.31 -25.24 9.49
CA PHE A 19 -8.26 -24.62 8.57
C PHE A 19 -9.08 -23.58 9.33
N LEU A 20 -9.09 -22.34 8.86
CA LEU A 20 -10.10 -21.37 9.26
C LEU A 20 -11.24 -21.43 8.24
N ILE A 21 -12.46 -21.72 8.70
CA ILE A 21 -13.66 -21.90 7.87
C ILE A 21 -14.82 -21.06 8.41
N ASN A 22 -15.85 -20.85 7.62
CA ASN A 22 -17.11 -20.32 8.14
C ASN A 22 -17.75 -21.33 9.11
N LYS A 23 -18.19 -20.88 10.27
CA LYS A 23 -18.76 -21.74 11.34
C LYS A 23 -19.94 -22.59 10.84
N ARG A 24 -20.77 -22.04 9.95
CA ARG A 24 -21.89 -22.78 9.35
C ARG A 24 -21.46 -24.01 8.54
N ASP A 25 -20.21 -24.04 8.09
CA ASP A 25 -19.66 -25.13 7.28
C ASP A 25 -18.80 -26.12 8.09
N GLN A 26 -18.80 -26.04 9.44
CA GLN A 26 -17.99 -26.88 10.32
C GLN A 26 -18.25 -28.39 10.16
N ALA A 27 -19.46 -28.77 9.77
CA ALA A 27 -19.80 -30.18 9.51
C ALA A 27 -19.21 -30.69 8.20
N LYS A 28 -18.98 -29.77 7.22
CA LYS A 28 -18.54 -30.09 5.86
C LYS A 28 -17.04 -30.18 5.71
N TYR A 29 -16.25 -29.36 6.44
CA TYR A 29 -14.81 -29.18 6.23
C TYR A 29 -14.03 -29.55 7.49
N LYS A 30 -13.51 -30.77 7.54
CA LYS A 30 -12.70 -31.29 8.66
C LYS A 30 -11.33 -31.78 8.23
N LYS A 31 -11.21 -32.33 7.03
CA LYS A 31 -9.99 -32.93 6.48
C LYS A 31 -9.68 -32.42 5.09
N ILE A 32 -8.45 -32.62 4.63
CA ILE A 32 -7.98 -32.23 3.28
C ILE A 32 -8.96 -32.67 2.19
N LYS A 33 -9.43 -33.91 2.24
CA LYS A 33 -10.33 -34.49 1.24
C LYS A 33 -11.69 -33.77 1.10
N ASP A 34 -12.13 -33.12 2.17
CA ASP A 34 -13.42 -32.44 2.20
C ASP A 34 -13.39 -31.15 1.35
N PHE A 35 -12.19 -30.67 0.99
CA PHE A 35 -11.97 -29.53 0.12
C PHE A 35 -11.77 -29.90 -1.36
N ALA A 36 -12.00 -31.16 -1.76
CA ALA A 36 -11.90 -31.55 -3.16
C ALA A 36 -12.82 -30.70 -4.05
N GLY A 37 -12.27 -30.14 -5.14
CA GLY A 37 -12.97 -29.22 -6.04
C GLY A 37 -13.22 -27.81 -5.48
N LYS A 38 -12.84 -27.52 -4.23
CA LYS A 38 -13.03 -26.23 -3.58
C LYS A 38 -11.79 -25.37 -3.65
N THR A 39 -11.97 -24.06 -3.46
CA THR A 39 -10.87 -23.10 -3.39
C THR A 39 -10.45 -22.89 -1.94
N VAL A 40 -9.17 -23.09 -1.64
CA VAL A 40 -8.57 -22.91 -0.31
C VAL A 40 -7.52 -21.82 -0.38
N GLY A 41 -7.56 -20.91 0.59
CA GLY A 41 -6.68 -19.75 0.65
C GLY A 41 -5.44 -19.99 1.52
N ALA A 42 -4.33 -19.35 1.15
CA ALA A 42 -3.18 -19.14 2.02
C ALA A 42 -2.44 -17.86 1.62
N GLN A 43 -1.63 -17.34 2.54
CA GLN A 43 -0.82 -16.16 2.22
C GLN A 43 0.22 -16.51 1.16
N THR A 44 0.31 -15.70 0.12
CA THR A 44 1.27 -15.90 -0.97
C THR A 44 2.70 -15.92 -0.43
N GLY A 45 3.47 -16.93 -0.85
CA GLY A 45 4.86 -17.12 -0.41
C GLY A 45 5.02 -17.75 0.98
N SER A 46 3.92 -18.10 1.67
CA SER A 46 3.96 -18.81 2.95
C SER A 46 4.20 -20.32 2.78
N ILE A 47 4.56 -20.97 3.88
CA ILE A 47 4.66 -22.44 3.96
C ILE A 47 3.30 -23.06 3.67
N GLN A 48 2.22 -22.49 4.22
CA GLN A 48 0.85 -22.94 4.06
C GLN A 48 0.41 -22.95 2.59
N TYR A 49 0.82 -21.94 1.83
CA TYR A 49 0.56 -21.92 0.39
C TYR A 49 1.21 -23.11 -0.33
N SER A 50 2.46 -23.42 0.02
CA SER A 50 3.19 -24.57 -0.53
C SER A 50 2.60 -25.91 -0.07
N LEU A 51 2.10 -26.01 1.16
CA LEU A 51 1.44 -27.20 1.68
C LEU A 51 0.16 -27.52 0.92
N ILE A 52 -0.69 -26.49 0.64
CA ILE A 52 -1.90 -26.67 -0.16
C ILE A 52 -1.52 -27.22 -1.56
N GLN A 53 -0.55 -26.61 -2.22
CA GLN A 53 -0.12 -27.06 -3.55
C GLN A 53 0.37 -28.51 -3.58
N LYS A 54 1.09 -28.96 -2.53
CA LYS A 54 1.67 -30.30 -2.46
C LYS A 54 0.70 -31.35 -2.02
N GLN A 55 -0.14 -31.07 -1.01
CA GLN A 55 -0.96 -32.06 -0.31
C GLN A 55 -2.45 -31.99 -0.65
N MET A 56 -2.95 -30.83 -1.13
CA MET A 56 -4.35 -30.65 -1.48
C MET A 56 -4.55 -30.60 -3.01
N LYS A 57 -4.00 -31.58 -3.73
CA LYS A 57 -3.99 -31.59 -5.22
C LYS A 57 -5.36 -31.50 -5.88
N GLN A 58 -6.42 -31.91 -5.19
CA GLN A 58 -7.81 -31.84 -5.68
C GLN A 58 -8.48 -30.49 -5.36
N SER A 59 -7.81 -29.59 -4.64
CA SER A 59 -8.31 -28.26 -4.31
C SER A 59 -7.64 -27.19 -5.18
N LYS A 60 -8.35 -26.08 -5.42
CA LYS A 60 -7.75 -24.89 -6.05
C LYS A 60 -7.11 -24.03 -4.98
N VAL A 61 -5.85 -23.62 -5.14
CA VAL A 61 -5.19 -22.70 -4.21
C VAL A 61 -5.44 -21.25 -4.61
N LYS A 62 -5.82 -20.41 -3.64
CA LYS A 62 -5.92 -18.95 -3.79
C LYS A 62 -4.88 -18.27 -2.91
N GLY A 63 -3.85 -17.70 -3.53
CA GLY A 63 -2.87 -16.86 -2.83
C GLY A 63 -3.32 -15.42 -2.73
N LEU A 64 -3.25 -14.82 -1.53
CA LEU A 64 -3.38 -13.37 -1.34
C LEU A 64 -2.24 -12.90 -0.43
N GLY A 65 -1.73 -11.69 -0.68
CA GLY A 65 -0.58 -11.15 0.07
C GLY A 65 -0.85 -10.86 1.54
N LYS A 66 -2.11 -10.64 1.91
CA LYS A 66 -2.50 -10.29 3.30
C LYS A 66 -3.56 -11.26 3.82
N ILE A 67 -3.40 -11.70 5.07
CA ILE A 67 -4.34 -12.62 5.73
C ILE A 67 -5.74 -12.00 5.84
N ASN A 68 -5.85 -10.70 6.11
CA ASN A 68 -7.13 -10.00 6.19
C ASN A 68 -7.95 -10.14 4.89
N ASN A 69 -7.30 -10.10 3.72
CA ASN A 69 -7.96 -10.28 2.43
C ASN A 69 -8.44 -11.72 2.23
N LEU A 70 -7.71 -12.70 2.77
CA LEU A 70 -8.15 -14.10 2.79
C LEU A 70 -9.39 -14.28 3.65
N VAL A 71 -9.42 -13.67 4.84
CA VAL A 71 -10.59 -13.72 5.75
C VAL A 71 -11.80 -13.05 5.10
N LEU A 72 -11.62 -11.93 4.41
CA LEU A 72 -12.69 -11.29 3.62
C LEU A 72 -13.20 -12.22 2.51
N ALA A 73 -12.30 -12.89 1.79
CA ALA A 73 -12.66 -13.84 0.75
C ALA A 73 -13.42 -15.05 1.31
N LEU A 74 -13.04 -15.53 2.51
CA LEU A 74 -13.74 -16.61 3.21
C LEU A 74 -15.15 -16.17 3.63
N LYS A 75 -15.30 -15.02 4.26
CA LYS A 75 -16.59 -14.48 4.71
C LYS A 75 -17.54 -14.17 3.55
N SER A 76 -17.00 -13.78 2.40
CA SER A 76 -17.76 -13.56 1.16
C SER A 76 -17.97 -14.83 0.32
N ASN A 77 -17.61 -16.02 0.83
CA ASN A 77 -17.72 -17.33 0.19
C ASN A 77 -16.96 -17.46 -1.14
N LYS A 78 -15.96 -16.63 -1.39
CA LYS A 78 -15.07 -16.74 -2.55
C LYS A 78 -14.04 -17.87 -2.39
N ILE A 79 -13.77 -18.29 -1.15
CA ILE A 79 -12.97 -19.45 -0.78
C ILE A 79 -13.68 -20.24 0.32
N SER A 80 -13.39 -21.54 0.43
CA SER A 80 -14.06 -22.45 1.37
C SER A 80 -13.31 -22.63 2.69
N GLY A 81 -12.04 -22.27 2.73
CA GLY A 81 -11.20 -22.32 3.93
C GLY A 81 -9.88 -21.61 3.72
N ILE A 82 -9.18 -21.33 4.80
CA ILE A 82 -7.83 -20.74 4.82
C ILE A 82 -6.95 -21.67 5.64
N VAL A 83 -5.76 -22.00 5.12
CA VAL A 83 -4.73 -22.70 5.90
C VAL A 83 -3.85 -21.67 6.60
N MET A 84 -3.71 -21.80 7.91
CA MET A 84 -2.87 -20.94 8.74
C MET A 84 -2.43 -21.64 10.03
N GLU A 85 -1.48 -21.04 10.73
CA GLU A 85 -1.03 -21.56 12.03
C GLU A 85 -2.14 -21.54 13.08
N GLU A 86 -2.09 -22.49 14.03
CA GLU A 86 -3.06 -22.66 15.11
C GLU A 86 -3.40 -21.36 15.85
N MET A 87 -2.36 -20.63 16.29
CA MET A 87 -2.56 -19.41 17.08
C MET A 87 -3.34 -18.34 16.32
N THR A 88 -3.01 -18.15 15.04
CA THR A 88 -3.69 -17.22 14.17
C THR A 88 -5.14 -17.65 13.91
N ALA A 89 -5.37 -18.93 13.62
CA ALA A 89 -6.72 -19.46 13.37
C ALA A 89 -7.61 -19.30 14.60
N LYS A 90 -7.10 -19.65 15.79
CA LYS A 90 -7.82 -19.51 17.06
C LYS A 90 -8.10 -18.04 17.42
N ALA A 91 -7.16 -17.13 17.12
CA ALA A 91 -7.35 -15.71 17.31
C ALA A 91 -8.52 -15.20 16.47
N TYR A 92 -8.62 -15.57 15.20
CA TYR A 92 -9.76 -15.20 14.34
C TYR A 92 -11.06 -15.81 14.86
N GLN A 93 -11.09 -17.07 15.26
CA GLN A 93 -12.29 -17.71 15.85
C GLN A 93 -12.75 -16.99 17.13
N GLN A 94 -11.81 -16.59 18.01
CA GLN A 94 -12.14 -15.91 19.26
C GLN A 94 -12.71 -14.49 19.03
N ASN A 95 -12.28 -13.82 17.96
CA ASN A 95 -12.68 -12.46 17.65
C ASN A 95 -13.84 -12.35 16.66
N ASP A 96 -14.20 -13.46 15.99
CA ASP A 96 -15.32 -13.52 15.05
C ASP A 96 -16.08 -14.85 15.21
N ASN A 97 -17.23 -14.78 15.85
CA ASN A 97 -18.09 -15.94 16.11
C ASN A 97 -18.64 -16.60 14.84
N SER A 98 -18.51 -15.97 13.67
CA SER A 98 -18.88 -16.54 12.37
C SER A 98 -17.81 -17.49 11.81
N LEU A 99 -16.62 -17.51 12.41
CA LEU A 99 -15.48 -18.31 11.98
C LEU A 99 -15.22 -19.47 12.94
N MET A 100 -14.62 -20.53 12.40
CA MET A 100 -14.24 -21.75 13.15
C MET A 100 -12.85 -22.19 12.73
N ALA A 101 -11.97 -22.43 13.73
CA ALA A 101 -10.65 -23.01 13.54
C ALA A 101 -10.78 -24.54 13.69
N VAL A 102 -10.41 -25.28 12.67
CA VAL A 102 -10.43 -26.75 12.64
C VAL A 102 -9.01 -27.25 12.42
N ARG A 103 -8.53 -28.15 13.28
CA ARG A 103 -7.20 -28.73 13.10
C ARG A 103 -7.14 -29.49 11.77
N SER A 104 -6.15 -29.18 10.96
CA SER A 104 -5.94 -29.85 9.69
C SER A 104 -5.18 -31.18 9.83
N ASP A 105 -5.30 -32.03 8.84
CA ASP A 105 -4.49 -33.22 8.66
C ASP A 105 -3.29 -32.98 7.72
N LEU A 106 -2.95 -31.72 7.45
CA LEU A 106 -1.75 -31.34 6.71
C LEU A 106 -0.50 -31.73 7.48
N ARG A 107 0.42 -32.39 6.78
CA ARG A 107 1.71 -32.80 7.36
C ARG A 107 2.78 -31.78 7.02
N GLU A 108 3.24 -31.04 7.99
CA GLU A 108 4.41 -30.18 7.88
C GLU A 108 5.65 -30.90 8.42
N GLN A 109 6.79 -30.81 7.75
CA GLN A 109 8.08 -31.07 8.38
C GLN A 109 8.37 -29.88 9.32
N GLN A 110 8.10 -30.06 10.60
CA GLN A 110 8.20 -29.01 11.61
C GLN A 110 9.64 -28.53 11.76
N ALA A 111 9.95 -27.43 11.08
CA ALA A 111 11.24 -26.75 11.26
C ALA A 111 11.28 -25.90 12.54
N GLY A 112 10.12 -25.47 13.08
CA GLY A 112 10.01 -24.53 14.19
C GLY A 112 10.41 -23.09 13.81
N ASN A 113 10.16 -22.14 14.70
CA ASN A 113 10.44 -20.73 14.50
C ASN A 113 11.79 -20.36 15.11
N ALA A 114 12.64 -19.67 14.34
CA ALA A 114 13.94 -19.15 14.73
C ALA A 114 14.09 -17.69 14.30
N VAL A 115 14.95 -16.95 15.00
CA VAL A 115 15.28 -15.55 14.65
C VAL A 115 16.31 -15.56 13.52
N ALA A 116 16.03 -14.86 12.41
CA ALA A 116 16.99 -14.64 11.34
C ALA A 116 17.81 -13.37 11.64
N ILE A 117 19.11 -13.46 11.54
CA ILE A 117 20.09 -12.41 11.89
C ILE A 117 21.01 -12.22 10.68
N ALA A 118 21.46 -11.01 10.44
CA ALA A 118 22.41 -10.73 9.37
C ALA A 118 23.68 -11.58 9.55
N LYS A 119 24.21 -12.12 8.46
CA LYS A 119 25.36 -13.00 8.48
C LYS A 119 26.61 -12.33 9.09
N GLY A 120 27.32 -13.07 9.91
CA GLY A 120 28.54 -12.57 10.58
C GLY A 120 28.30 -11.85 11.90
N GLN A 121 27.06 -11.71 12.36
CA GLN A 121 26.70 -11.10 13.66
C GLN A 121 26.71 -12.13 14.79
N ASN A 122 27.84 -12.80 15.02
CA ASN A 122 27.97 -13.91 15.95
C ASN A 122 27.61 -13.54 17.39
N ASP A 123 27.99 -12.34 17.84
CA ASP A 123 27.68 -11.86 19.20
C ASP A 123 26.18 -11.68 19.40
N LEU A 124 25.49 -11.16 18.38
CA LEU A 124 24.03 -11.00 18.41
C LEU A 124 23.33 -12.39 18.42
N VAL A 125 23.81 -13.34 17.61
CA VAL A 125 23.32 -14.73 17.63
C VAL A 125 23.49 -15.34 19.01
N ALA A 126 24.66 -15.17 19.66
CA ALA A 126 24.93 -15.67 21.00
C ALA A 126 24.00 -15.03 22.05
N ALA A 127 23.81 -13.72 22.02
CA ALA A 127 22.91 -12.99 22.92
C ALA A 127 21.44 -13.43 22.77
N VAL A 128 20.96 -13.60 21.53
CA VAL A 128 19.62 -14.12 21.24
C VAL A 128 19.47 -15.53 21.74
N ASN A 129 20.43 -16.43 21.50
CA ASN A 129 20.39 -17.82 21.97
C ASN A 129 20.42 -17.92 23.49
N LYS A 130 21.16 -17.06 24.18
CA LYS A 130 21.15 -16.96 25.65
C LYS A 130 19.76 -16.61 26.18
N THR A 131 19.10 -15.67 25.50
CA THR A 131 17.72 -15.28 25.85
C THR A 131 16.73 -16.42 25.59
N ILE A 132 16.85 -17.11 24.44
CA ILE A 132 16.01 -18.26 24.09
C ILE A 132 16.18 -19.39 25.14
N ASN A 133 17.40 -19.74 25.50
CA ASN A 133 17.64 -20.73 26.52
C ASN A 133 16.94 -20.39 27.86
N ARG A 134 16.97 -19.11 28.29
CA ARG A 134 16.26 -18.66 29.50
C ARG A 134 14.73 -18.77 29.35
N VAL A 135 14.21 -18.45 28.16
CA VAL A 135 12.77 -18.55 27.86
C VAL A 135 12.31 -20.01 27.88
N GLU A 136 13.11 -20.93 27.31
CA GLU A 136 12.83 -22.38 27.31
C GLU A 136 12.92 -22.96 28.69
N GLN A 137 14.03 -22.75 29.43
CA GLN A 137 14.23 -23.28 30.78
C GLN A 137 13.11 -22.92 31.76
N LYS A 138 12.55 -21.71 31.61
CA LYS A 138 11.45 -21.21 32.45
C LYS A 138 10.08 -21.50 31.87
N ASP A 139 10.01 -22.09 30.68
CA ASP A 139 8.77 -22.34 29.92
C ASP A 139 7.90 -21.05 29.80
N LEU A 140 8.55 -19.91 29.57
CA LEU A 140 7.90 -18.60 29.58
C LEU A 140 6.88 -18.44 28.47
N ILE A 141 7.06 -19.14 27.36
CA ILE A 141 6.10 -19.08 26.23
C ILE A 141 4.75 -19.60 26.72
N ASN A 142 4.69 -20.79 27.25
CA ASN A 142 3.43 -21.42 27.67
C ASN A 142 2.88 -20.83 28.97
N LYS A 143 3.76 -20.56 29.97
CA LYS A 143 3.33 -20.10 31.29
C LYS A 143 3.02 -18.62 31.38
N LYS A 144 3.65 -17.77 30.55
CA LYS A 144 3.53 -16.33 30.63
C LYS A 144 3.02 -15.73 29.33
N TYR A 145 3.76 -15.87 28.22
CA TYR A 145 3.50 -15.06 27.02
C TYR A 145 2.21 -15.46 26.30
N LEU A 146 1.91 -16.76 26.15
CA LEU A 146 0.65 -17.20 25.54
C LEU A 146 -0.58 -16.81 26.37
N PRO A 147 -0.62 -17.02 27.71
CA PRO A 147 -1.72 -16.54 28.55
C PRO A 147 -1.90 -15.02 28.55
N GLU A 148 -0.80 -14.24 28.53
CA GLU A 148 -0.86 -12.79 28.40
C GLU A 148 -1.40 -12.37 27.03
N ALA A 149 -0.89 -12.94 25.95
CA ALA A 149 -1.39 -12.68 24.61
C ALA A 149 -2.90 -13.00 24.49
N ALA A 150 -3.34 -14.13 25.06
CA ALA A 150 -4.75 -14.51 25.11
C ALA A 150 -5.62 -13.50 25.87
N LYS A 151 -5.09 -12.85 26.93
CA LYS A 151 -5.82 -11.75 27.63
C LYS A 151 -6.03 -10.56 26.73
N TYR A 152 -5.00 -10.14 25.97
CA TYR A 152 -5.12 -9.04 25.02
C TYR A 152 -6.08 -9.38 23.88
N MET A 153 -6.09 -10.61 23.40
CA MET A 153 -7.07 -11.10 22.41
C MET A 153 -8.49 -11.02 22.95
N LYS A 154 -8.75 -11.43 24.21
CA LYS A 154 -10.06 -11.34 24.86
C LYS A 154 -10.50 -9.88 25.14
N THR A 155 -9.54 -9.00 25.42
CA THR A 155 -9.83 -7.58 25.70
C THR A 155 -10.22 -6.84 24.43
N ALA A 156 -9.70 -7.23 23.24
CA ALA A 156 -10.14 -6.71 21.97
C ALA A 156 -11.64 -6.97 21.68
N GLN A 157 -12.23 -8.02 22.27
CA GLN A 157 -13.68 -8.27 22.18
C GLN A 157 -14.54 -7.29 22.97
N LYS A 158 -14.04 -6.76 24.12
CA LYS A 158 -14.85 -5.92 25.03
C LYS A 158 -14.95 -4.44 24.61
N THR A 159 -14.04 -3.94 23.78
CA THR A 159 -14.06 -2.56 23.30
C THR A 159 -14.28 -2.50 21.79
N ASN A 160 -15.44 -2.92 21.37
CA ASN A 160 -15.82 -3.05 19.95
C ASN A 160 -16.21 -1.71 19.31
N THR A 161 -15.90 -0.57 19.91
CA THR A 161 -16.26 0.75 19.42
C THR A 161 -15.13 1.27 18.51
N MET A 162 -15.44 1.53 17.26
CA MET A 162 -14.49 2.12 16.30
C MET A 162 -13.96 3.49 16.78
N THR A 163 -14.65 4.14 17.70
CA THR A 163 -14.24 5.41 18.29
C THR A 163 -12.84 5.38 18.92
N LYS A 164 -12.40 4.25 19.48
CA LYS A 164 -11.03 4.06 19.99
C LYS A 164 -9.97 4.24 18.92
N TYR A 165 -10.32 3.99 17.67
CA TYR A 165 -9.40 4.04 16.53
C TYR A 165 -9.45 5.37 15.76
N ILE A 166 -10.29 6.31 16.15
CA ILE A 166 -10.34 7.65 15.55
C ILE A 166 -8.96 8.33 15.51
N PRO A 167 -8.13 8.30 16.58
CA PRO A 167 -6.79 8.91 16.53
C PRO A 167 -5.89 8.31 15.44
N TYR A 168 -6.02 7.02 15.14
CA TYR A 168 -5.28 6.36 14.08
C TYR A 168 -5.69 6.88 12.70
N PHE A 169 -7.00 7.02 12.45
CA PHE A 169 -7.49 7.61 11.21
C PHE A 169 -7.03 9.06 11.05
N ILE A 170 -7.13 9.89 12.11
CA ILE A 170 -6.66 11.28 12.09
C ILE A 170 -5.16 11.35 11.79
N LYS A 171 -4.35 10.51 12.43
CA LYS A 171 -2.92 10.41 12.15
C LYS A 171 -2.66 10.01 10.70
N GLY A 172 -3.41 9.03 10.19
CA GLY A 172 -3.34 8.60 8.80
C GLY A 172 -3.67 9.71 7.81
N VAL A 173 -4.75 10.47 8.06
CA VAL A 173 -5.12 11.67 7.27
C VAL A 173 -3.98 12.70 7.26
N GLY A 174 -3.37 12.98 8.42
CA GLY A 174 -2.24 13.90 8.51
C GLY A 174 -1.08 13.48 7.61
N TYR A 175 -0.66 12.22 7.65
CA TYR A 175 0.39 11.70 6.75
C TYR A 175 -0.01 11.74 5.28
N THR A 176 -1.25 11.37 4.94
CA THR A 176 -1.80 11.48 3.58
C THR A 176 -1.67 12.91 3.04
N ILE A 177 -2.07 13.91 3.82
CA ILE A 177 -1.99 15.33 3.43
C ILE A 177 -0.54 15.77 3.25
N VAL A 178 0.35 15.45 4.21
CA VAL A 178 1.78 15.81 4.14
C VAL A 178 2.41 15.22 2.88
N ILE A 179 2.23 13.92 2.63
CA ILE A 179 2.77 13.26 1.44
C ILE A 179 2.25 13.95 0.18
N THR A 180 0.94 14.18 0.10
CA THR A 180 0.31 14.82 -1.07
C THR A 180 0.89 16.19 -1.34
N ILE A 181 0.99 17.06 -0.32
CA ILE A 181 1.51 18.44 -0.49
C ILE A 181 2.95 18.41 -1.02
N PHE A 182 3.84 17.65 -0.39
CA PHE A 182 5.24 17.61 -0.82
C PHE A 182 5.41 16.95 -2.19
N SER A 183 4.63 15.93 -2.50
CA SER A 183 4.66 15.29 -3.82
C SER A 183 4.16 16.21 -4.92
N VAL A 184 3.09 17.00 -4.66
CA VAL A 184 2.58 18.02 -5.59
C VAL A 184 3.63 19.11 -5.85
N LEU A 185 4.31 19.58 -4.81
CA LEU A 185 5.36 20.61 -4.97
C LEU A 185 6.50 20.09 -5.86
N ILE A 186 6.99 18.88 -5.61
CA ILE A 186 8.00 18.24 -6.46
C ILE A 186 7.44 18.07 -7.89
N GLY A 187 6.20 17.58 -8.02
CA GLY A 187 5.54 17.35 -9.30
C GLY A 187 5.39 18.62 -10.14
N ILE A 188 4.99 19.74 -9.54
CA ILE A 188 4.86 21.03 -10.24
C ILE A 188 6.23 21.52 -10.70
N ILE A 189 7.24 21.52 -9.83
CA ILE A 189 8.59 21.99 -10.16
C ILE A 189 9.19 21.16 -11.28
N LEU A 190 9.17 19.83 -11.13
CA LEU A 190 9.71 18.91 -12.13
C LEU A 190 8.90 18.95 -13.43
N GLY A 191 7.57 18.98 -13.33
CA GLY A 191 6.68 19.01 -14.48
C GLY A 191 6.85 20.30 -15.32
N MET A 192 7.02 21.43 -14.66
CA MET A 192 7.34 22.69 -15.34
C MET A 192 8.68 22.61 -16.09
N LEU A 193 9.71 22.05 -15.43
CA LEU A 193 11.01 21.87 -16.05
C LEU A 193 10.92 20.95 -17.27
N LEU A 194 10.26 19.81 -17.14
CA LEU A 194 10.07 18.83 -18.20
C LEU A 194 9.24 19.41 -19.37
N ALA A 195 8.21 20.20 -19.08
CA ALA A 195 7.42 20.88 -20.11
C ALA A 195 8.27 21.89 -20.90
N LEU A 196 9.10 22.67 -20.23
CA LEU A 196 10.01 23.60 -20.89
C LEU A 196 11.06 22.86 -21.75
N MET A 197 11.63 21.75 -21.24
CA MET A 197 12.54 20.90 -22.01
C MET A 197 11.85 20.33 -23.26
N ARG A 198 10.62 19.84 -23.12
CA ARG A 198 9.84 19.24 -24.22
C ARG A 198 9.46 20.27 -25.30
N LEU A 199 9.24 21.54 -24.93
CA LEU A 199 8.96 22.64 -25.84
C LEU A 199 10.22 23.28 -26.42
N SER A 200 11.39 22.89 -25.96
CA SER A 200 12.67 23.44 -26.42
C SER A 200 12.97 23.07 -27.87
N LYS A 201 13.62 24.00 -28.59
CA LYS A 201 14.18 23.73 -29.93
C LYS A 201 15.43 22.81 -29.89
N ASN A 202 16.06 22.65 -28.73
CA ASN A 202 17.18 21.73 -28.55
C ASN A 202 16.67 20.30 -28.56
N LYS A 203 17.01 19.54 -29.58
CA LYS A 203 16.58 18.15 -29.78
C LYS A 203 16.97 17.25 -28.60
N LEU A 204 18.16 17.46 -27.99
CA LEU A 204 18.61 16.64 -26.86
C LEU A 204 17.70 16.82 -25.64
N LEU A 205 17.40 18.08 -25.26
CA LEU A 205 16.51 18.38 -24.15
C LEU A 205 15.10 17.84 -24.40
N HIS A 206 14.60 18.04 -25.63
CA HIS A 206 13.31 17.50 -26.03
C HIS A 206 13.22 15.98 -25.83
N TRP A 207 14.20 15.23 -26.36
CA TRP A 207 14.17 13.79 -26.28
C TRP A 207 14.35 13.26 -24.86
N ILE A 208 15.18 13.90 -24.03
CA ILE A 208 15.31 13.54 -22.60
C ILE A 208 13.96 13.66 -21.90
N ALA A 209 13.26 14.78 -22.12
CA ALA A 209 11.95 14.99 -21.51
C ALA A 209 10.91 13.98 -22.03
N VAL A 210 10.87 13.73 -23.33
CA VAL A 210 9.96 12.72 -23.93
C VAL A 210 10.21 11.34 -23.34
N CYS A 211 11.46 10.87 -23.34
CA CYS A 211 11.81 9.55 -22.79
C CYS A 211 11.40 9.42 -21.32
N TYR A 212 11.66 10.45 -20.49
CA TYR A 212 11.27 10.44 -19.09
C TYR A 212 9.74 10.35 -18.94
N ILE A 213 9.00 11.25 -19.61
CA ILE A 213 7.54 11.33 -19.51
C ILE A 213 6.89 10.02 -19.95
N GLU A 214 7.29 9.47 -21.10
CA GLU A 214 6.74 8.22 -21.62
C GLU A 214 7.09 7.03 -20.72
N PHE A 215 8.32 6.95 -20.20
CA PHE A 215 8.74 5.88 -19.28
C PHE A 215 7.93 5.90 -17.98
N ILE A 216 7.82 7.08 -17.36
CA ILE A 216 7.11 7.22 -16.07
C ILE A 216 5.61 6.97 -16.24
N ARG A 217 4.98 7.51 -17.29
CA ARG A 217 3.55 7.29 -17.56
C ARG A 217 3.24 5.90 -18.10
N GLY A 218 4.22 5.23 -18.69
CA GLY A 218 4.10 3.86 -19.19
C GLY A 218 4.34 2.77 -18.16
N THR A 219 4.72 3.11 -16.92
CA THR A 219 5.01 2.13 -15.86
C THR A 219 4.08 2.30 -14.65
N PRO A 220 3.70 1.20 -13.95
CA PRO A 220 2.82 1.30 -12.79
C PRO A 220 3.47 2.08 -11.64
N GLN A 221 2.76 3.03 -11.07
CA GLN A 221 3.25 3.87 -9.96
C GLN A 221 3.68 3.06 -8.74
N MET A 222 2.97 1.98 -8.40
CA MET A 222 3.35 1.09 -7.31
C MET A 222 4.75 0.47 -7.51
N VAL A 223 5.09 0.12 -8.76
CA VAL A 223 6.43 -0.40 -9.10
C VAL A 223 7.49 0.68 -8.90
N GLN A 224 7.19 1.92 -9.29
CA GLN A 224 8.08 3.06 -9.10
C GLN A 224 8.35 3.32 -7.61
N ILE A 225 7.31 3.28 -6.76
CA ILE A 225 7.45 3.44 -5.30
C ILE A 225 8.37 2.36 -4.72
N LEU A 226 8.15 1.09 -5.09
CA LEU A 226 9.00 -0.03 -4.64
C LEU A 226 10.44 0.12 -5.14
N PHE A 227 10.64 0.56 -6.39
CA PHE A 227 11.96 0.76 -6.96
C PHE A 227 12.72 1.90 -6.27
N VAL A 228 12.07 3.04 -6.01
CA VAL A 228 12.69 4.15 -5.29
C VAL A 228 13.07 3.73 -3.86
N TYR A 229 12.19 3.03 -3.16
CA TYR A 229 12.47 2.65 -1.77
C TYR A 229 13.53 1.55 -1.66
N PHE A 230 13.42 0.46 -2.42
CA PHE A 230 14.35 -0.67 -2.32
C PHE A 230 15.57 -0.54 -3.23
N GLY A 231 15.42 0.02 -4.44
CA GLY A 231 16.50 0.17 -5.40
C GLY A 231 17.37 1.38 -5.11
N VAL A 232 16.79 2.57 -5.15
CA VAL A 232 17.53 3.82 -4.84
C VAL A 232 17.90 3.89 -3.36
N GLY A 233 17.00 3.43 -2.48
CA GLY A 233 17.24 3.36 -1.05
C GLY A 233 18.40 2.46 -0.64
N ALA A 234 18.78 1.47 -1.45
CA ALA A 234 19.97 0.66 -1.22
C ALA A 234 21.28 1.44 -1.44
N LEU A 235 21.24 2.51 -2.24
CA LEU A 235 22.37 3.38 -2.55
C LEU A 235 22.48 4.57 -1.60
N ILE A 236 21.36 4.97 -0.98
CA ILE A 236 21.29 6.11 -0.06
C ILE A 236 21.06 5.59 1.35
N SER A 237 22.09 5.67 2.19
CA SER A 237 22.00 5.29 3.60
C SER A 237 20.87 6.08 4.30
N ASN A 238 19.98 5.37 5.01
CA ASN A 238 18.91 5.94 5.84
C ASN A 238 17.79 6.69 5.07
N LEU A 239 17.50 6.34 3.81
CA LEU A 239 16.34 6.87 3.12
C LEU A 239 15.05 6.37 3.81
N SER A 240 14.31 7.28 4.47
CA SER A 240 13.07 6.89 5.15
C SER A 240 11.96 6.56 4.14
N ALA A 241 11.05 5.65 4.53
CA ALA A 241 9.93 5.26 3.67
C ALA A 241 9.04 6.46 3.27
N VAL A 242 8.84 7.43 4.19
CA VAL A 242 8.07 8.64 3.91
C VAL A 242 8.72 9.48 2.81
N VAL A 243 10.04 9.72 2.92
CA VAL A 243 10.78 10.49 1.93
C VAL A 243 10.83 9.76 0.59
N ALA A 244 11.09 8.46 0.59
CA ALA A 244 11.05 7.64 -0.62
C ALA A 244 9.68 7.69 -1.33
N GLY A 245 8.60 7.61 -0.54
CA GLY A 245 7.24 7.74 -1.05
C GLY A 245 6.94 9.10 -1.67
N ILE A 246 7.32 10.18 -0.99
CA ILE A 246 7.17 11.56 -1.50
C ILE A 246 7.93 11.74 -2.82
N ILE A 247 9.19 11.29 -2.87
CA ILE A 247 10.00 11.37 -4.09
C ILE A 247 9.36 10.57 -5.21
N ALA A 248 8.98 9.32 -4.97
CA ALA A 248 8.42 8.45 -6.00
C ALA A 248 7.12 9.02 -6.59
N ILE A 249 6.19 9.48 -5.72
CA ILE A 249 4.94 10.09 -6.14
C ILE A 249 5.20 11.43 -6.85
N GLY A 250 6.12 12.26 -6.34
CA GLY A 250 6.47 13.53 -6.96
C GLY A 250 7.12 13.39 -8.34
N LEU A 251 8.00 12.39 -8.52
CA LEU A 251 8.58 12.05 -9.82
C LEU A 251 7.49 11.60 -10.81
N ASN A 252 6.56 10.77 -10.35
CA ASN A 252 5.43 10.34 -11.18
C ASN A 252 4.56 11.55 -11.58
N SER A 253 4.15 12.35 -10.61
CA SER A 253 3.34 13.56 -10.85
C SER A 253 4.02 14.54 -11.81
N GLY A 254 5.33 14.71 -11.73
CA GLY A 254 6.07 15.58 -12.65
C GLY A 254 5.87 15.23 -14.13
N ALA A 255 5.74 13.94 -14.45
CA ALA A 255 5.45 13.50 -15.81
C ALA A 255 4.03 13.86 -16.26
N TYR A 256 3.03 13.71 -15.36
CA TYR A 256 1.64 14.10 -15.66
C TYR A 256 1.48 15.63 -15.76
N VAL A 257 2.03 16.38 -14.82
CA VAL A 257 2.03 17.85 -14.83
C VAL A 257 2.70 18.40 -16.11
N ALA A 258 3.80 17.81 -16.56
CA ALA A 258 4.45 18.21 -17.81
C ALA A 258 3.52 18.02 -19.03
N GLU A 259 2.77 16.94 -19.05
CA GLU A 259 1.81 16.67 -20.13
C GLU A 259 0.59 17.59 -20.04
N ASP A 260 0.11 17.88 -18.83
CA ASP A 260 -0.99 18.84 -18.60
C ASP A 260 -0.61 20.24 -19.08
N ILE A 261 0.60 20.70 -18.77
CA ILE A 261 1.13 21.98 -19.26
C ILE A 261 1.23 21.97 -20.78
N ARG A 262 1.79 20.89 -21.39
CA ARG A 262 1.91 20.77 -22.86
C ARG A 262 0.53 20.80 -23.53
N SER A 263 -0.41 20.02 -23.01
CA SER A 263 -1.76 19.92 -23.58
C SER A 263 -2.54 21.22 -23.41
N GLY A 264 -2.40 21.91 -22.27
CA GLY A 264 -3.00 23.21 -22.03
C GLY A 264 -2.45 24.30 -22.99
N ILE A 265 -1.16 24.28 -23.28
CA ILE A 265 -0.58 25.20 -24.31
C ILE A 265 -1.08 24.82 -25.71
N ALA A 266 -1.13 23.52 -26.03
CA ALA A 266 -1.59 23.04 -27.33
C ALA A 266 -3.09 23.25 -27.58
N SER A 267 -3.89 23.44 -26.54
CA SER A 267 -5.34 23.69 -26.62
C SER A 267 -5.68 25.12 -27.10
N VAL A 268 -4.72 26.07 -27.06
CA VAL A 268 -4.91 27.43 -27.56
C VAL A 268 -4.90 27.38 -29.08
N ALA A 269 -5.93 27.94 -29.68
CA ALA A 269 -6.09 27.95 -31.14
C ALA A 269 -4.87 28.57 -31.84
N LYS A 270 -4.34 27.94 -32.87
CA LYS A 270 -3.16 28.40 -33.64
C LYS A 270 -3.34 29.83 -34.18
N GLY A 271 -4.57 30.20 -34.56
CA GLY A 271 -4.91 31.54 -35.00
C GLY A 271 -4.60 32.66 -34.00
N GLN A 272 -4.58 32.34 -32.67
CA GLN A 272 -4.17 33.31 -31.66
C GLN A 272 -2.67 33.66 -31.77
N THR A 273 -1.84 32.66 -32.08
CA THR A 273 -0.42 32.90 -32.34
C THR A 273 -0.22 33.66 -33.64
N GLU A 274 -0.94 33.32 -34.70
CA GLU A 274 -0.87 33.97 -36.00
C GLU A 274 -1.33 35.43 -35.92
N ALA A 275 -2.46 35.71 -35.27
CA ALA A 275 -2.95 37.06 -35.04
C ALA A 275 -1.96 37.92 -34.23
N ALA A 276 -1.43 37.39 -33.14
CA ALA A 276 -0.43 38.08 -32.34
C ALA A 276 0.85 38.40 -33.14
N ARG A 277 1.29 37.47 -33.99
CA ARG A 277 2.43 37.68 -34.89
C ARG A 277 2.16 38.72 -35.99
N SER A 278 0.94 38.74 -36.55
CA SER A 278 0.52 39.69 -37.54
C SER A 278 0.44 41.12 -36.99
N LEU A 279 0.16 41.25 -35.68
CA LEU A 279 0.22 42.53 -34.97
C LEU A 279 1.66 42.96 -34.58
N GLY A 280 2.70 42.28 -35.08
CA GLY A 280 4.11 42.63 -34.85
C GLY A 280 4.72 42.12 -33.55
N LEU A 281 4.01 41.30 -32.74
CA LEU A 281 4.58 40.75 -31.55
C LEU A 281 5.66 39.73 -31.91
N SER A 282 6.80 39.78 -31.21
CA SER A 282 7.80 38.69 -31.29
C SER A 282 7.20 37.41 -30.74
N GLN A 283 7.75 36.22 -31.14
CA GLN A 283 7.24 34.96 -30.68
C GLN A 283 7.20 34.84 -29.13
N ALA A 284 8.24 35.31 -28.45
CA ALA A 284 8.29 35.33 -27.00
C ALA A 284 7.20 36.22 -26.37
N LYS A 285 6.92 37.40 -26.98
CA LYS A 285 5.84 38.29 -26.53
C LYS A 285 4.47 37.69 -26.81
N ALA A 286 4.25 37.08 -27.98
CA ALA A 286 3.01 36.36 -28.31
C ALA A 286 2.73 35.24 -27.29
N TYR A 287 3.75 34.41 -26.95
CA TYR A 287 3.60 33.41 -25.93
C TYR A 287 3.28 34.01 -24.55
N ARG A 288 4.04 35.02 -24.11
CA ARG A 288 3.89 35.59 -22.76
C ARG A 288 2.55 36.31 -22.57
N TYR A 289 2.11 37.07 -23.53
CA TYR A 289 0.93 37.97 -23.38
C TYR A 289 -0.37 37.41 -23.94
N VAL A 290 -0.32 36.42 -24.85
CA VAL A 290 -1.52 35.88 -25.52
C VAL A 290 -1.71 34.39 -25.20
N ILE A 291 -0.68 33.56 -25.40
CA ILE A 291 -0.85 32.10 -25.32
C ILE A 291 -0.85 31.62 -23.86
N ILE A 292 0.15 32.01 -23.05
CA ILE A 292 0.26 31.53 -21.66
C ILE A 292 -0.96 31.93 -20.82
N PRO A 293 -1.49 33.15 -20.86
CA PRO A 293 -2.69 33.48 -20.08
C PRO A 293 -3.89 32.61 -20.44
N GLN A 294 -4.09 32.35 -21.75
CA GLN A 294 -5.17 31.46 -22.21
C GLN A 294 -4.91 30.01 -21.82
N ALA A 295 -3.69 29.52 -21.98
CA ALA A 295 -3.28 28.15 -21.61
C ALA A 295 -3.46 27.89 -20.10
N LEU A 296 -3.15 28.86 -19.24
CA LEU A 296 -3.29 28.73 -17.78
C LEU A 296 -4.74 28.44 -17.37
N LYS A 297 -5.74 28.97 -18.09
CA LYS A 297 -7.15 28.65 -17.82
C LYS A 297 -7.49 27.18 -18.03
N ASN A 298 -6.79 26.51 -18.94
CA ASN A 298 -6.96 25.07 -19.21
C ASN A 298 -6.01 24.21 -18.34
N ILE A 299 -4.82 24.71 -18.02
CA ILE A 299 -3.83 24.02 -17.17
C ILE A 299 -4.32 23.94 -15.71
N TRP A 300 -4.93 25.01 -15.19
CA TRP A 300 -5.31 25.08 -13.78
C TRP A 300 -6.28 23.97 -13.33
N PRO A 301 -7.37 23.67 -14.05
CA PRO A 301 -8.26 22.57 -13.71
C PRO A 301 -7.55 21.21 -13.74
N ALA A 302 -6.63 21.01 -14.69
CA ALA A 302 -5.85 19.78 -14.80
C ALA A 302 -4.94 19.60 -13.58
N LEU A 303 -4.20 20.65 -13.19
CA LEU A 303 -3.37 20.62 -11.97
C LEU A 303 -4.19 20.38 -10.70
N GLY A 304 -5.38 20.98 -10.62
CA GLY A 304 -6.31 20.73 -9.52
C GLY A 304 -6.75 19.26 -9.45
N ASN A 305 -7.06 18.66 -10.59
CA ASN A 305 -7.39 17.24 -10.66
C ASN A 305 -6.20 16.34 -10.31
N GLU A 306 -4.99 16.70 -10.73
CA GLU A 306 -3.76 16.00 -10.36
C GLU A 306 -3.57 16.00 -8.84
N PHE A 307 -3.79 17.13 -8.16
CA PHE A 307 -3.71 17.19 -6.69
C PHE A 307 -4.71 16.22 -6.02
N ILE A 308 -5.95 16.14 -6.52
CA ILE A 308 -6.96 15.20 -6.02
C ILE A 308 -6.52 13.75 -6.29
N THR A 309 -5.91 13.48 -7.43
CA THR A 309 -5.39 12.16 -7.79
C THR A 309 -4.26 11.75 -6.85
N LEU A 310 -3.28 12.62 -6.60
CA LEU A 310 -2.17 12.34 -5.69
C LEU A 310 -2.61 12.08 -4.26
N LEU A 311 -3.69 12.73 -3.80
CA LEU A 311 -4.26 12.47 -2.48
C LEU A 311 -4.73 10.99 -2.36
N LYS A 312 -5.30 10.42 -3.41
CA LYS A 312 -5.71 9.01 -3.46
C LYS A 312 -4.50 8.08 -3.64
N ASP A 313 -3.58 8.45 -4.51
CA ASP A 313 -2.41 7.66 -4.87
C ASP A 313 -1.38 7.59 -3.75
N SER A 314 -1.42 8.55 -2.78
CA SER A 314 -0.66 8.46 -1.54
C SER A 314 -0.94 7.15 -0.77
N SER A 315 -2.10 6.52 -0.96
CA SER A 315 -2.43 5.22 -0.37
C SER A 315 -1.49 4.09 -0.80
N LEU A 316 -0.84 4.21 -1.96
CA LEU A 316 0.09 3.20 -2.48
C LEU A 316 1.37 3.10 -1.65
N VAL A 317 1.76 4.16 -0.91
CA VAL A 317 2.97 4.11 -0.08
C VAL A 317 2.80 3.25 1.19
N SER A 318 1.58 2.80 1.49
CA SER A 318 1.34 1.81 2.55
C SER A 318 2.16 0.52 2.33
N VAL A 319 2.44 0.16 1.07
CA VAL A 319 3.20 -1.04 0.70
C VAL A 319 4.65 -1.01 1.19
N ILE A 320 5.23 0.18 1.35
CA ILE A 320 6.57 0.40 1.91
C ILE A 320 6.56 0.77 3.40
N GLY A 321 5.42 0.63 4.07
CA GLY A 321 5.27 0.83 5.52
C GLY A 321 5.04 2.27 5.96
N VAL A 322 4.69 3.18 5.07
CA VAL A 322 4.32 4.55 5.43
C VAL A 322 2.96 4.57 6.11
N THR A 323 2.88 5.18 7.29
CA THR A 323 1.72 5.14 8.20
C THR A 323 0.60 6.13 7.82
N GLU A 324 0.29 6.24 6.51
CA GLU A 324 -0.80 7.05 5.98
C GLU A 324 -2.18 6.36 6.22
N LEU A 325 -3.26 6.91 5.69
CA LEU A 325 -4.63 6.48 6.00
C LEU A 325 -4.91 5.01 5.67
N MET A 326 -4.41 4.49 4.53
CA MET A 326 -4.63 3.09 4.16
C MET A 326 -3.84 2.14 5.06
N TYR A 327 -2.60 2.47 5.41
CA TYR A 327 -1.80 1.71 6.37
C TYR A 327 -2.48 1.64 7.74
N GLN A 328 -2.97 2.78 8.25
CA GLN A 328 -3.70 2.81 9.53
C GLN A 328 -4.98 1.98 9.46
N THR A 329 -5.67 2.01 8.33
CA THR A 329 -6.85 1.17 8.09
C THR A 329 -6.51 -0.32 8.17
N GLU A 330 -5.42 -0.75 7.56
CA GLU A 330 -4.94 -2.14 7.60
C GLU A 330 -4.51 -2.56 9.02
N LEU A 331 -3.88 -1.65 9.76
CA LEU A 331 -3.54 -1.86 11.16
C LEU A 331 -4.80 -2.06 12.01
N ILE A 332 -5.85 -1.24 11.80
CA ILE A 332 -7.13 -1.37 12.49
C ILE A 332 -7.83 -2.69 12.10
N GLN A 333 -7.81 -3.07 10.82
CA GLN A 333 -8.34 -4.36 10.37
C GLN A 333 -7.68 -5.53 11.12
N THR A 334 -6.35 -5.50 11.22
CA THR A 334 -5.56 -6.53 11.92
C THR A 334 -5.86 -6.54 13.41
N SER A 335 -5.91 -5.36 14.05
CA SER A 335 -6.14 -5.24 15.49
C SER A 335 -7.56 -5.58 15.91
N THR A 336 -8.55 -5.35 15.03
CA THR A 336 -9.98 -5.57 15.33
C THR A 336 -10.51 -6.86 14.74
N TYR A 337 -9.76 -7.53 13.88
CA TYR A 337 -10.21 -8.67 13.05
C TYR A 337 -11.45 -8.35 12.20
N ARG A 338 -11.76 -7.07 11.99
CA ARG A 338 -12.88 -6.58 11.16
C ARG A 338 -12.36 -6.21 9.78
N GLY A 339 -12.75 -6.97 8.77
CA GLY A 339 -12.25 -6.75 7.42
C GLY A 339 -12.91 -5.56 6.71
N VAL A 340 -14.24 -5.42 6.78
CA VAL A 340 -15.00 -4.49 5.93
C VAL A 340 -15.14 -3.11 6.55
N LEU A 341 -15.49 -3.03 7.85
CA LEU A 341 -15.86 -1.77 8.49
C LEU A 341 -14.73 -0.72 8.47
N PRO A 342 -13.45 -1.04 8.79
CA PRO A 342 -12.38 -0.06 8.67
C PRO A 342 -12.17 0.45 7.24
N LEU A 343 -12.32 -0.42 6.22
CA LEU A 343 -12.24 -0.01 4.81
C LEU A 343 -13.37 0.94 4.43
N PHE A 344 -14.59 0.66 4.89
CA PHE A 344 -15.73 1.54 4.66
C PHE A 344 -15.52 2.93 5.28
N ILE A 345 -15.00 2.99 6.51
CA ILE A 345 -14.65 4.25 7.16
C ILE A 345 -13.56 4.99 6.38
N ALA A 346 -12.49 4.30 5.96
CA ALA A 346 -11.44 4.90 5.14
C ALA A 346 -12.00 5.45 3.82
N MET A 347 -12.88 4.71 3.14
CA MET A 347 -13.55 5.16 1.93
C MET A 347 -14.34 6.46 2.14
N ILE A 348 -15.07 6.57 3.26
CA ILE A 348 -15.79 7.80 3.61
C ILE A 348 -14.79 8.94 3.88
N ILE A 349 -13.70 8.70 4.60
CA ILE A 349 -12.69 9.72 4.89
C ILE A 349 -12.05 10.22 3.58
N TYR A 350 -11.61 9.32 2.69
CA TYR A 350 -11.09 9.72 1.36
C TYR A 350 -12.13 10.51 0.56
N PHE A 351 -13.39 10.09 0.59
CA PHE A 351 -14.47 10.81 -0.08
C PHE A 351 -14.62 12.24 0.48
N ILE A 352 -14.64 12.40 1.80
CA ILE A 352 -14.75 13.73 2.44
C ILE A 352 -13.56 14.60 2.03
N MET A 353 -12.34 14.08 2.10
CA MET A 353 -11.12 14.80 1.72
C MET A 353 -11.15 15.25 0.25
N THR A 354 -11.43 14.32 -0.67
CA THR A 354 -11.47 14.62 -2.11
C THR A 354 -12.64 15.54 -2.47
N PHE A 355 -13.82 15.33 -1.88
CA PHE A 355 -14.98 16.17 -2.09
C PHE A 355 -14.74 17.63 -1.64
N THR A 356 -14.19 17.80 -0.43
CA THR A 356 -13.85 19.12 0.12
C THR A 356 -12.83 19.81 -0.78
N LEU A 357 -11.78 19.11 -1.17
CA LEU A 357 -10.74 19.66 -2.05
C LEU A 357 -11.32 20.03 -3.43
N THR A 358 -12.15 19.18 -4.01
CA THR A 358 -12.83 19.47 -5.29
C THR A 358 -13.69 20.73 -5.20
N ARG A 359 -14.46 20.89 -4.11
CA ARG A 359 -15.28 22.10 -3.92
C ARG A 359 -14.42 23.35 -3.79
N LEU A 360 -13.31 23.26 -3.07
CA LEU A 360 -12.36 24.37 -2.92
C LEU A 360 -11.73 24.75 -4.27
N LEU A 361 -11.25 23.77 -5.04
CA LEU A 361 -10.65 24.01 -6.36
C LEU A 361 -11.67 24.61 -7.35
N ASN A 362 -12.89 24.10 -7.38
CA ASN A 362 -13.97 24.64 -8.22
C ASN A 362 -14.36 26.08 -7.84
N TYR A 363 -14.28 26.43 -6.55
CA TYR A 363 -14.50 27.80 -6.11
C TYR A 363 -13.43 28.75 -6.68
N PHE A 364 -12.15 28.38 -6.58
CA PHE A 364 -11.06 29.18 -7.16
C PHE A 364 -11.13 29.25 -8.67
N GLU A 365 -11.47 28.16 -9.36
CA GLU A 365 -11.64 28.12 -10.82
C GLU A 365 -12.74 29.09 -11.30
N ARG A 366 -13.91 29.09 -10.63
CA ARG A 366 -15.00 30.02 -10.95
C ARG A 366 -14.56 31.47 -10.78
N ARG A 367 -13.80 31.77 -9.73
CA ARG A 367 -13.33 33.13 -9.47
C ARG A 367 -12.33 33.62 -10.52
N MET A 368 -11.50 32.72 -11.05
CA MET A 368 -10.58 33.05 -12.14
C MET A 368 -11.29 33.28 -13.47
N LYS A 369 -12.39 32.56 -13.74
CA LYS A 369 -13.21 32.74 -14.97
C LYS A 369 -14.08 33.99 -14.95
N HIS A 370 -14.38 34.55 -13.78
CA HIS A 370 -15.26 35.72 -13.63
C HIS A 370 -14.51 37.06 -13.71
N ASN A 371 -13.17 37.05 -13.69
CA ASN A 371 -12.35 38.26 -13.78
C ASN A 371 -11.95 38.59 -15.25
N ASP A 372 -12.66 38.06 -16.22
CA ASP A 372 -12.62 38.37 -17.66
C ASP A 372 -13.95 38.99 -18.09
#